data_4044027cb69c5b668a76936731b38519
#
_entry.id   4044027cb69c5b668a76936731b38519
#
_cell.length_a   1.000
_cell.length_b   1.000
_cell.length_c   1.000
_cell.angle_alpha   90.00
_cell.angle_beta   90.00
_cell.angle_gamma   90.00
#
_symmetry.space_group_name_H-M   'P 1'
#
loop_
_entity.id
_entity.type
_entity.pdbx_description
1 polymer ?
#
loop_
_entity_poly.entity_id
_entity_poly.type
_entity_poly.pdbx_seq_one_letter_code
_entity_poly.pdbx_strand_id
1 'polypeptide(L)'
;MDLASKLFKGDRVIWVIFMFLCLVSVIEVFSATSTIAYKNANHWAPIVRHATFLLGGFVLVLLMHNIPCRFYSLLSLLLPVSMVLLAITPFVGVVVNGEPRWLEILGIRFQPSEIAKIAAIGYTAFIPVSYTHLRAHETLRH
;
A
#
# COMPACT_ATOMS: atom_id res chain seq x y z
N MET A 1 5.96 25.90 -16.96
CA MET A 1 6.47 24.52 -16.78
C MET A 1 5.70 23.92 -15.62
N ASP A 2 4.73 23.09 -15.95
CA ASP A 2 3.59 22.79 -15.09
C ASP A 2 3.97 21.94 -13.87
N LEU A 3 3.52 22.37 -12.70
CA LEU A 3 3.63 21.63 -11.43
C LEU A 3 3.10 20.19 -11.58
N ALA A 4 2.05 20.02 -12.40
CA ALA A 4 1.47 18.73 -12.71
C ALA A 4 2.47 17.76 -13.36
N SER A 5 3.31 18.21 -14.29
CA SER A 5 4.30 17.34 -14.95
C SER A 5 5.44 16.90 -14.03
N LYS A 6 5.69 17.66 -12.95
CA LYS A 6 6.67 17.28 -11.92
C LYS A 6 6.11 16.32 -10.88
N LEU A 7 4.81 16.43 -10.57
CA LEU A 7 4.13 15.57 -9.59
C LEU A 7 3.77 14.21 -10.18
N PHE A 8 3.34 14.16 -11.45
CA PHE A 8 2.93 12.94 -12.14
C PHE A 8 4.04 12.43 -13.08
N LYS A 9 5.23 12.17 -12.52
CA LYS A 9 6.29 11.48 -13.23
C LYS A 9 5.87 10.03 -13.48
N GLY A 10 6.24 9.46 -14.65
CA GLY A 10 5.98 8.06 -14.98
C GLY A 10 4.90 7.88 -16.04
N ASP A 11 4.38 6.67 -16.15
CA ASP A 11 3.41 6.30 -17.17
C ASP A 11 2.02 6.87 -16.84
N ARG A 12 1.48 7.64 -17.80
CA ARG A 12 0.13 8.22 -17.68
C ARG A 12 -0.97 7.16 -17.57
N VAL A 13 -0.76 5.99 -18.19
CA VAL A 13 -1.73 4.89 -18.15
C VAL A 13 -1.90 4.38 -16.71
N ILE A 14 -0.80 4.25 -15.97
CA ILE A 14 -0.83 3.82 -14.56
C ILE A 14 -1.63 4.82 -13.72
N TRP A 15 -1.41 6.12 -13.92
CA TRP A 15 -2.15 7.16 -13.21
C TRP A 15 -3.65 7.16 -13.52
N VAL A 16 -4.02 6.95 -14.78
CA VAL A 16 -5.43 6.85 -15.19
C VAL A 16 -6.10 5.63 -14.55
N ILE A 17 -5.45 4.47 -14.58
CA ILE A 17 -5.96 3.25 -13.94
C ILE A 17 -6.11 3.46 -12.43
N PHE A 18 -5.11 4.06 -11.79
CA PHE A 18 -5.16 4.35 -10.36
C PHE A 18 -6.34 5.26 -9.99
N MET A 19 -6.54 6.36 -10.71
CA MET A 19 -7.67 7.27 -10.49
C MET A 19 -9.02 6.59 -10.75
N PHE A 20 -9.11 5.76 -11.77
CA PHE A 20 -10.30 4.96 -12.06
C PHE A 20 -10.64 4.01 -10.91
N LEU A 21 -9.64 3.30 -10.38
CA LEU A 21 -9.83 2.39 -9.23
C LEU A 21 -10.24 3.15 -7.96
N CYS A 22 -9.69 4.35 -7.73
CA CYS A 22 -10.13 5.20 -6.62
C CYS A 22 -11.61 5.57 -6.75
N LEU A 23 -12.06 5.92 -7.95
CA LEU A 23 -13.46 6.27 -8.22
C LEU A 23 -14.38 5.06 -7.99
N VAL A 24 -14.02 3.90 -8.52
CA VAL A 24 -14.75 2.64 -8.29
C VAL A 24 -14.85 2.32 -6.81
N SER A 25 -13.75 2.47 -6.06
CA SER A 25 -13.71 2.22 -4.62
C SER A 25 -14.68 3.10 -3.83
N VAL A 26 -14.83 4.37 -4.21
CA VAL A 26 -15.82 5.27 -3.58
C VAL A 26 -17.25 4.81 -3.88
N ILE A 27 -17.52 4.39 -5.12
CA ILE A 27 -18.85 3.89 -5.52
C ILE A 27 -19.19 2.61 -4.77
N GLU A 28 -18.23 1.69 -4.63
CA GLU A 28 -18.44 0.44 -3.89
C GLU A 28 -18.76 0.68 -2.42
N VAL A 29 -18.01 1.57 -1.76
CA VAL A 29 -18.27 1.92 -0.36
C VAL A 29 -19.62 2.60 -0.20
N PHE A 30 -19.99 3.49 -1.13
CA PHE A 30 -21.32 4.09 -1.15
C PHE A 30 -22.42 3.03 -1.26
N SER A 31 -22.28 2.10 -2.21
CA SER A 31 -23.23 1.00 -2.42
C SER A 31 -23.34 0.07 -1.21
N ALA A 32 -22.21 -0.36 -0.68
CA ALA A 32 -22.17 -1.25 0.49
C ALA A 32 -22.74 -0.60 1.74
N THR A 33 -22.50 0.69 1.92
CA THR A 33 -22.97 1.44 3.09
C THR A 33 -24.45 1.75 3.00
N SER A 34 -25.02 1.91 1.82
CA SER A 34 -26.45 2.20 1.63
C SER A 34 -27.34 1.12 2.26
N THR A 35 -26.92 -0.15 2.23
CA THR A 35 -27.65 -1.27 2.84
C THR A 35 -27.60 -1.28 4.36
N ILE A 36 -26.52 -0.79 4.96
CA ILE A 36 -26.32 -0.72 6.42
C ILE A 36 -26.93 0.55 7.01
N ALA A 37 -26.98 1.60 6.22
CA ALA A 37 -27.41 2.93 6.62
C ALA A 37 -28.91 3.01 6.97
N TYR A 38 -29.72 2.05 6.52
CA TYR A 38 -31.11 1.95 6.97
C TYR A 38 -31.25 1.72 8.48
N LYS A 39 -30.17 1.30 9.15
CA LYS A 39 -30.14 1.07 10.61
C LYS A 39 -29.54 2.22 11.41
N ASN A 40 -28.78 3.12 10.80
CA ASN A 40 -28.08 4.22 11.47
C ASN A 40 -28.35 5.55 10.79
N ALA A 41 -28.71 6.58 11.57
CA ALA A 41 -29.12 7.89 11.09
C ALA A 41 -28.05 8.71 10.30
N ASN A 42 -26.83 8.20 10.17
CA ASN A 42 -25.74 8.93 9.56
C ASN A 42 -25.09 8.19 8.38
N HIS A 43 -25.63 8.42 7.18
CA HIS A 43 -25.19 7.77 5.93
C HIS A 43 -23.83 8.25 5.42
N TRP A 44 -23.42 9.46 5.80
CA TRP A 44 -22.23 10.12 5.24
C TRP A 44 -20.93 9.76 5.97
N ALA A 45 -21.01 9.37 7.23
CA ALA A 45 -19.82 9.11 8.04
C ALA A 45 -18.86 8.05 7.45
N PRO A 46 -19.30 6.87 6.97
CA PRO A 46 -18.43 5.89 6.35
C PRO A 46 -17.80 6.38 5.05
N ILE A 47 -18.58 7.12 4.25
CA ILE A 47 -18.13 7.64 2.95
C ILE A 47 -17.05 8.70 3.14
N VAL A 48 -17.27 9.65 4.04
CA VAL A 48 -16.29 10.69 4.39
C VAL A 48 -15.02 10.06 4.94
N ARG A 49 -15.15 9.08 5.84
CA ARG A 49 -14.01 8.37 6.40
C ARG A 49 -13.20 7.64 5.30
N HIS A 50 -13.89 6.95 4.38
CA HIS A 50 -13.23 6.28 3.26
C HIS A 50 -12.53 7.27 2.32
N ALA A 51 -13.21 8.37 1.95
CA ALA A 51 -12.62 9.43 1.13
C ALA A 51 -11.39 10.06 1.78
N THR A 52 -11.41 10.26 3.11
CA THR A 52 -10.25 10.77 3.86
C THR A 52 -9.06 9.81 3.80
N PHE A 53 -9.29 8.49 3.97
CA PHE A 53 -8.24 7.49 3.82
C PHE A 53 -7.71 7.42 2.39
N LEU A 54 -8.59 7.53 1.40
CA LEU A 54 -8.22 7.54 -0.01
C LEU A 54 -7.34 8.75 -0.35
N LEU A 55 -7.71 9.93 0.14
CA LEU A 55 -6.93 11.15 -0.02
C LEU A 55 -5.56 11.03 0.67
N GLY A 56 -5.52 10.51 1.91
CA GLY A 56 -4.28 10.24 2.62
C GLY A 56 -3.39 9.25 1.88
N GLY A 57 -3.97 8.17 1.35
CA GLY A 57 -3.26 7.19 0.51
C GLY A 57 -2.72 7.82 -0.77
N PHE A 58 -3.48 8.68 -1.42
CA PHE A 58 -3.05 9.41 -2.62
C PHE A 58 -1.83 10.31 -2.34
N VAL A 59 -1.89 11.08 -1.25
CA VAL A 59 -0.75 11.90 -0.81
C VAL A 59 0.47 11.03 -0.52
N LEU A 60 0.27 9.88 0.15
CA LEU A 60 1.35 8.93 0.42
C LEU A 60 1.99 8.40 -0.87
N VAL A 61 1.18 8.05 -1.88
CA VAL A 61 1.68 7.60 -3.19
C VAL A 61 2.51 8.69 -3.86
N LEU A 62 2.08 9.96 -3.82
CA LEU A 62 2.85 11.08 -4.36
C LEU A 62 4.17 11.26 -3.61
N LEU A 63 4.18 11.14 -2.31
CA LEU A 63 5.41 11.21 -1.51
C LEU A 63 6.36 10.08 -1.86
N MET A 64 5.89 8.83 -1.87
CA MET A 64 6.68 7.66 -2.20
C MET A 64 7.24 7.72 -3.63
N HIS A 65 6.45 8.23 -4.58
CA HIS A 65 6.88 8.39 -5.97
C HIS A 65 8.09 9.34 -6.14
N ASN A 66 8.27 10.30 -5.25
CA ASN A 66 9.38 11.24 -5.27
C ASN A 66 10.62 10.75 -4.50
N ILE A 67 10.52 9.62 -3.76
CA ILE A 67 11.64 9.06 -3.01
C ILE A 67 12.62 8.35 -3.97
N PRO A 68 13.93 8.60 -3.87
CA PRO A 68 14.91 7.94 -4.73
C PRO A 68 14.99 6.44 -4.44
N CYS A 69 15.18 5.64 -5.50
CA CYS A 69 15.13 4.18 -5.48
C CYS A 69 16.07 3.52 -4.44
N ARG A 70 17.14 4.20 -4.03
CA ARG A 70 18.07 3.70 -3.01
C ARG A 70 17.41 3.41 -1.65
N PHE A 71 16.34 4.14 -1.32
CA PHE A 71 15.60 3.91 -0.07
C PHE A 71 14.69 2.69 -0.13
N TYR A 72 14.36 2.23 -1.33
CA TYR A 72 13.56 1.01 -1.50
C TYR A 72 14.33 -0.27 -1.11
N SER A 73 15.67 -0.21 -1.05
CA SER A 73 16.46 -1.33 -0.51
C SER A 73 16.13 -1.60 0.97
N LEU A 74 15.70 -0.58 1.72
CA LEU A 74 15.25 -0.75 3.10
C LEU A 74 13.93 -1.54 3.18
N LEU A 75 13.09 -1.46 2.14
CA LEU A 75 11.87 -2.27 2.05
C LEU A 75 12.18 -3.76 1.93
N SER A 76 13.33 -4.13 1.36
CA SER A 76 13.75 -5.54 1.27
C SER A 76 13.99 -6.16 2.66
N LEU A 77 14.43 -5.36 3.63
CA LEU A 77 14.58 -5.80 5.01
C LEU A 77 13.23 -6.03 5.71
N LEU A 78 12.18 -5.36 5.26
CA LEU A 78 10.83 -5.56 5.79
C LEU A 78 10.28 -6.96 5.47
N LEU A 79 10.77 -7.59 4.42
CA LEU A 79 10.28 -8.90 3.97
C LEU A 79 10.54 -10.01 5.00
N PRO A 80 11.77 -10.26 5.49
CA PRO A 80 11.99 -11.26 6.52
C PRO A 80 11.28 -10.91 7.84
N VAL A 81 11.21 -9.63 8.20
CA VAL A 81 10.46 -9.18 9.39
C VAL A 81 8.98 -9.51 9.26
N SER A 82 8.37 -9.24 8.12
CA SER A 82 6.96 -9.55 7.88
C SER A 82 6.69 -11.06 7.86
N MET A 83 7.63 -11.87 7.36
CA MET A 83 7.52 -13.34 7.41
C MET A 83 7.50 -13.85 8.86
N VAL A 84 8.37 -13.33 9.72
CA VAL A 84 8.38 -13.68 11.16
C VAL A 84 7.07 -13.26 11.82
N LEU A 85 6.59 -12.04 11.57
CA LEU A 85 5.32 -11.57 12.10
C LEU A 85 4.14 -12.44 11.64
N LEU A 86 4.10 -12.85 10.38
CA LEU A 86 3.09 -13.75 9.85
C LEU A 86 3.13 -15.13 10.53
N ALA A 87 4.33 -15.68 10.76
CA ALA A 87 4.49 -16.96 11.44
C ALA A 87 4.03 -16.92 12.90
N ILE A 88 4.18 -15.79 13.57
CA ILE A 88 3.77 -15.61 14.98
C ILE A 88 2.26 -15.33 15.09
N THR A 89 1.65 -14.72 14.08
CA THR A 89 0.23 -14.29 14.11
C THR A 89 -0.75 -15.40 14.52
N PRO A 90 -0.66 -16.67 14.07
CA PRO A 90 -1.58 -17.73 14.50
C PRO A 90 -1.53 -18.03 15.99
N PHE A 91 -0.41 -17.75 16.65
CA PHE A 91 -0.20 -18.09 18.07
C PHE A 91 -0.55 -16.93 19.02
N VAL A 92 -0.32 -15.70 18.61
CA VAL A 92 -0.46 -14.49 19.47
C VAL A 92 -1.51 -13.53 18.93
N GLY A 93 -2.06 -13.79 17.75
CA GLY A 93 -2.99 -12.90 17.07
C GLY A 93 -4.33 -12.76 17.79
N VAL A 94 -4.88 -11.55 17.72
CA VAL A 94 -6.24 -11.27 18.18
C VAL A 94 -7.24 -11.85 17.19
N VAL A 95 -8.16 -12.65 17.71
CA VAL A 95 -9.21 -13.29 16.90
C VAL A 95 -10.28 -12.24 16.56
N VAL A 96 -10.45 -11.98 15.27
CA VAL A 96 -11.51 -11.14 14.75
C VAL A 96 -12.25 -11.93 13.67
N ASN A 97 -13.57 -12.05 13.80
CA ASN A 97 -14.41 -12.86 12.91
C ASN A 97 -13.99 -14.34 12.82
N GLY A 98 -13.52 -14.92 13.94
CA GLY A 98 -13.17 -16.33 14.03
C GLY A 98 -11.74 -16.69 13.61
N GLU A 99 -10.94 -15.70 13.16
CA GLU A 99 -9.58 -15.94 12.67
C GLU A 99 -8.55 -15.02 13.35
N PRO A 100 -7.38 -15.55 13.78
CA PRO A 100 -6.30 -14.76 14.36
C PRO A 100 -5.48 -14.08 13.25
N ARG A 101 -5.94 -12.93 12.74
CA ARG A 101 -5.30 -12.20 11.64
C ARG A 101 -4.68 -10.88 12.05
N TRP A 102 -4.97 -10.41 13.26
CA TRP A 102 -4.56 -9.10 13.74
C TRP A 102 -3.55 -9.25 14.89
N LEU A 103 -2.52 -8.44 14.85
CA LEU A 103 -1.63 -8.25 16.00
C LEU A 103 -1.97 -6.91 16.67
N GLU A 104 -1.96 -6.91 18.00
CA GLU A 104 -2.13 -5.71 18.79
C GLU A 104 -0.83 -5.43 19.56
N ILE A 105 -0.18 -4.32 19.22
CA ILE A 105 1.04 -3.86 19.89
C ILE A 105 0.80 -2.43 20.38
N LEU A 106 0.93 -2.22 21.68
CA LEU A 106 0.74 -0.91 22.33
C LEU A 106 -0.64 -0.27 22.05
N GLY A 107 -1.69 -1.08 21.92
CA GLY A 107 -3.04 -0.59 21.63
C GLY A 107 -3.31 -0.28 20.14
N ILE A 108 -2.33 -0.47 19.26
CA ILE A 108 -2.50 -0.33 17.81
C ILE A 108 -2.69 -1.69 17.20
N ARG A 109 -3.81 -1.88 16.53
CA ARG A 109 -4.11 -3.10 15.76
C ARG A 109 -3.63 -2.95 14.34
N PHE A 110 -2.83 -3.90 13.88
CA PHE A 110 -2.39 -3.97 12.50
C PHE A 110 -2.43 -5.42 12.00
N GLN A 111 -2.55 -5.57 10.71
CA GLN A 111 -2.57 -6.87 10.06
C GLN A 111 -1.20 -7.14 9.43
N PRO A 112 -0.43 -8.14 9.89
CA PRO A 112 0.91 -8.42 9.36
C PRO A 112 0.95 -8.73 7.87
N SER A 113 -0.13 -9.28 7.31
CA SER A 113 -0.25 -9.55 5.87
C SER A 113 -0.22 -8.28 5.01
N GLU A 114 -0.68 -7.12 5.52
CA GLU A 114 -0.59 -5.85 4.79
C GLU A 114 0.87 -5.39 4.68
N ILE A 115 1.63 -5.54 5.76
CA ILE A 115 3.07 -5.25 5.75
C ILE A 115 3.80 -6.20 4.80
N ALA A 116 3.44 -7.49 4.81
CA ALA A 116 4.03 -8.48 3.91
C ALA A 116 3.77 -8.19 2.43
N LYS A 117 2.58 -7.72 2.07
CA LYS A 117 2.25 -7.30 0.70
C LYS A 117 3.14 -6.14 0.25
N ILE A 118 3.27 -5.10 1.08
CA ILE A 118 4.12 -3.94 0.78
C ILE A 118 5.58 -4.38 0.63
N ALA A 119 6.06 -5.22 1.53
CA ALA A 119 7.42 -5.76 1.50
C ALA A 119 7.69 -6.59 0.24
N ALA A 120 6.75 -7.47 -0.15
CA ALA A 120 6.86 -8.29 -1.34
C ALA A 120 6.89 -7.45 -2.63
N ILE A 121 6.00 -6.47 -2.74
CA ILE A 121 5.97 -5.55 -3.90
C ILE A 121 7.27 -4.74 -3.97
N GLY A 122 7.74 -4.20 -2.85
CA GLY A 122 8.98 -3.45 -2.77
C GLY A 122 10.20 -4.29 -3.14
N TYR A 123 10.26 -5.54 -2.68
CA TYR A 123 11.32 -6.48 -3.01
C TYR A 123 11.33 -6.87 -4.49
N THR A 124 10.18 -7.20 -5.07
CA THR A 124 10.07 -7.52 -6.50
C THR A 124 10.44 -6.36 -7.40
N ALA A 125 10.14 -5.12 -6.99
CA ALA A 125 10.57 -3.92 -7.71
C ALA A 125 12.08 -3.66 -7.60
N PHE A 126 12.72 -4.08 -6.51
CA PHE A 126 14.15 -3.89 -6.28
C PHE A 126 15.03 -4.85 -7.09
N ILE A 127 14.59 -6.10 -7.30
CA ILE A 127 15.36 -7.14 -8.01
C ILE A 127 15.84 -6.67 -9.40
N PRO A 128 15.00 -6.19 -10.32
CA PRO A 128 15.47 -5.79 -11.65
C PRO A 128 16.44 -4.59 -11.62
N VAL A 129 16.29 -3.68 -10.67
CA VAL A 129 17.22 -2.55 -10.51
C VAL A 129 18.62 -3.01 -10.12
N SER A 130 18.73 -3.98 -9.23
CA SER A 130 19.98 -4.58 -8.76
C SER A 130 20.72 -5.30 -9.91
N TYR A 131 20.00 -6.05 -10.76
CA TYR A 131 20.59 -6.74 -11.92
C TYR A 131 21.07 -5.81 -13.02
N THR A 132 20.37 -4.71 -13.29
CA THR A 132 20.79 -3.73 -14.31
C THR A 132 22.05 -3.00 -13.90
N HIS A 133 22.24 -2.69 -12.62
CA HIS A 133 23.49 -2.09 -12.14
C HIS A 133 24.70 -3.04 -12.21
N LEU A 134 24.52 -4.31 -11.91
CA LEU A 134 25.60 -5.32 -12.00
C LEU A 134 26.03 -5.52 -13.46
N ARG A 135 25.09 -5.60 -14.39
CA ARG A 135 25.39 -5.78 -15.82
C ARG A 135 26.07 -4.57 -16.48
N ALA A 136 25.76 -3.37 -16.04
CA ALA A 136 26.42 -2.16 -16.52
C ALA A 136 27.89 -2.08 -16.11
N HIS A 137 28.27 -2.68 -14.96
CA HIS A 137 29.67 -2.77 -14.55
C HIS A 137 30.45 -3.85 -15.28
N GLU A 138 29.83 -4.94 -15.73
CA GLU A 138 30.51 -5.99 -16.51
C GLU A 138 30.82 -5.56 -17.95
N THR A 139 29.95 -4.77 -18.57
CA THR A 139 30.16 -4.27 -19.96
C THR A 139 31.25 -3.21 -20.09
N LEU A 140 31.70 -2.61 -18.99
CA LEU A 140 32.82 -1.65 -18.98
C LEU A 140 34.20 -2.32 -18.77
N ARG A 141 34.25 -3.64 -18.65
CA ARG A 141 35.50 -4.41 -18.43
C ARG A 141 36.03 -5.13 -19.67
N HIS A 142 35.45 -4.89 -20.85
CA HIS A 142 35.96 -5.42 -22.14
C HIS A 142 36.35 -4.31 -23.07
#